data_f43e40257d068a238dda79811c413650
#
_entry.id   f43e40257d068a238dda79811c413650
#
_cell.length_a   1.000
_cell.length_b   1.000
_cell.length_c   1.000
_cell.angle_alpha   90.00
_cell.angle_beta   90.00
_cell.angle_gamma   90.00
#
_symmetry.space_group_name_H-M   'P 1'
#
loop_
_entity.id
_entity.type
_entity.pdbx_description
1 polymer ?
#
loop_
_entity_poly.entity_id
_entity_poly.type
_entity_poly.pdbx_seq_one_letter_code
_entity_poly.pdbx_strand_id
1 'polypeptide(L)'
;MANKSSDSVAVPGKQSWNERIEEFLREHYAFRYNTVKSRAEFRSSDGEFLPVTKYRLNSFRRELDRTIGISTSAENLRSMLESDFSERVNPVQAYFHKLPPATGTQAIDELAATVTVRNALHWSEYLTKWLVGVVANATNDLGCQNHVCLVLTGERGKFKTTWLDNLCPRSLASYLFTGKIDLQNKDVLTLVAEYLFIC
;
A
#
# COMPACT_ATOMS: atom_id res chain seq x y z
N MET A 1 8.04 -65.74 0.94
CA MET A 1 8.06 -64.67 -0.11
C MET A 1 8.18 -63.33 0.61
N ALA A 2 9.40 -62.77 0.66
CA ALA A 2 9.68 -61.52 1.37
C ALA A 2 9.52 -60.35 0.40
N ASN A 3 8.63 -59.44 0.76
CA ASN A 3 8.41 -58.22 0.00
C ASN A 3 9.42 -57.16 0.45
N LYS A 4 10.40 -56.84 -0.42
CA LYS A 4 11.33 -55.73 -0.21
C LYS A 4 10.63 -54.44 -0.52
N SER A 5 10.30 -53.68 0.52
CA SER A 5 9.97 -52.26 0.40
C SER A 5 11.26 -51.49 0.03
N SER A 6 11.28 -50.95 -1.16
CA SER A 6 12.32 -50.02 -1.62
C SER A 6 12.03 -48.63 -1.03
N ASP A 7 12.72 -48.30 0.07
CA ASP A 7 12.84 -46.91 0.52
C ASP A 7 13.64 -46.12 -0.52
N SER A 8 12.93 -45.32 -1.31
CA SER A 8 13.57 -44.34 -2.20
C SER A 8 14.03 -43.15 -1.33
N VAL A 9 15.30 -43.17 -0.93
CA VAL A 9 15.97 -42.00 -0.37
C VAL A 9 15.98 -40.91 -1.43
N ALA A 10 15.19 -39.87 -1.22
CA ALA A 10 15.20 -38.69 -2.05
C ALA A 10 16.58 -38.04 -1.99
N VAL A 11 17.31 -38.08 -3.11
CA VAL A 11 18.57 -37.33 -3.28
C VAL A 11 18.22 -35.85 -3.19
N PRO A 12 18.94 -35.05 -2.34
CA PRO A 12 18.70 -33.60 -2.32
C PRO A 12 19.00 -33.04 -3.71
N GLY A 13 17.94 -32.62 -4.41
CA GLY A 13 18.05 -32.06 -5.75
C GLY A 13 18.90 -30.79 -5.70
N LYS A 14 19.76 -30.62 -6.72
CA LYS A 14 20.54 -29.39 -6.92
C LYS A 14 19.57 -28.24 -7.02
N GLN A 15 19.62 -27.28 -6.06
CA GLN A 15 18.76 -26.08 -6.07
C GLN A 15 18.76 -25.40 -7.44
N SER A 16 17.59 -25.04 -7.92
CA SER A 16 17.46 -24.31 -9.18
C SER A 16 18.06 -22.89 -9.05
N TRP A 17 18.39 -22.27 -10.17
CA TRP A 17 18.89 -20.89 -10.18
C TRP A 17 17.92 -19.92 -9.54
N ASN A 18 16.62 -20.09 -9.80
CA ASN A 18 15.58 -19.24 -9.23
C ASN A 18 15.47 -19.40 -7.71
N GLU A 19 15.50 -20.64 -7.20
CA GLU A 19 15.51 -20.90 -5.75
C GLU A 19 16.68 -20.22 -5.03
N ARG A 20 17.87 -20.22 -5.62
CA ARG A 20 19.05 -19.56 -5.05
C ARG A 20 18.91 -18.02 -5.08
N ILE A 21 18.29 -17.46 -6.13
CA ILE A 21 17.97 -16.03 -6.19
C ILE A 21 16.96 -15.66 -5.11
N GLU A 22 15.89 -16.45 -4.98
CA GLU A 22 14.84 -16.20 -3.97
C GLU A 22 15.39 -16.28 -2.54
N GLU A 23 16.22 -17.28 -2.24
CA GLU A 23 16.87 -17.43 -0.94
C GLU A 23 17.73 -16.20 -0.62
N PHE A 24 18.61 -15.80 -1.54
CA PHE A 24 19.43 -14.60 -1.39
C PHE A 24 18.58 -13.35 -1.14
N LEU A 25 17.51 -13.17 -1.91
CA LEU A 25 16.65 -12.00 -1.79
C LEU A 25 15.90 -11.98 -0.45
N ARG A 26 15.41 -13.14 0.04
CA ARG A 26 14.74 -13.25 1.34
C ARG A 26 15.68 -13.05 2.53
N GLU A 27 16.95 -13.43 2.41
CA GLU A 27 17.95 -13.20 3.47
C GLU A 27 18.28 -11.72 3.67
N HIS A 28 18.25 -10.94 2.58
CA HIS A 28 18.75 -9.55 2.61
C HIS A 28 17.62 -8.52 2.62
N TYR A 29 16.41 -8.89 2.16
CA TYR A 29 15.30 -7.97 1.96
C TYR A 29 13.95 -8.60 2.30
N ALA A 30 13.03 -7.78 2.79
CA ALA A 30 11.62 -8.13 2.82
C ALA A 30 10.93 -7.53 1.58
N PHE A 31 10.10 -8.34 0.91
CA PHE A 31 9.33 -7.94 -0.26
C PHE A 31 7.84 -8.02 0.00
N ARG A 32 7.08 -7.15 -0.66
CA ARG A 32 5.62 -7.24 -0.73
C ARG A 32 5.13 -6.74 -2.09
N TYR A 33 4.00 -7.21 -2.52
CA TYR A 33 3.28 -6.64 -3.65
C TYR A 33 2.19 -5.70 -3.11
N ASN A 34 2.35 -4.40 -3.33
CA ASN A 34 1.38 -3.38 -2.94
C ASN A 34 0.20 -3.40 -3.90
N THR A 35 -0.96 -3.89 -3.44
CA THR A 35 -2.14 -4.06 -4.28
C THR A 35 -2.82 -2.73 -4.65
N VAL A 36 -2.64 -1.67 -3.85
CA VAL A 36 -3.18 -0.33 -4.15
C VAL A 36 -2.40 0.33 -5.28
N LYS A 37 -1.06 0.22 -5.24
CA LYS A 37 -0.16 0.84 -6.24
C LYS A 37 0.27 -0.12 -7.33
N SER A 38 -0.26 -1.34 -7.35
CA SER A 38 0.01 -2.38 -8.34
C SER A 38 1.49 -2.56 -8.65
N ARG A 39 2.33 -2.64 -7.60
CA ARG A 39 3.78 -2.76 -7.74
C ARG A 39 4.45 -3.52 -6.61
N ALA A 40 5.59 -4.13 -6.91
CA ALA A 40 6.47 -4.70 -5.89
C ALA A 40 7.17 -3.59 -5.10
N GLU A 41 7.28 -3.79 -3.80
CA GLU A 41 8.01 -2.94 -2.85
C GLU A 41 8.98 -3.79 -2.04
N PHE A 42 10.07 -3.20 -1.59
CA PHE A 42 11.08 -3.85 -0.78
C PHE A 42 11.49 -2.98 0.40
N ARG A 43 12.04 -3.60 1.43
CA ARG A 43 12.74 -2.92 2.52
C ARG A 43 13.99 -3.70 2.93
N SER A 44 15.01 -2.97 3.38
CA SER A 44 16.19 -3.54 4.05
C SER A 44 15.96 -3.42 5.55
N SER A 45 16.10 -4.49 6.31
CA SER A 45 15.90 -4.50 7.77
C SER A 45 14.56 -3.86 8.19
N ASP A 46 14.55 -2.96 9.18
CA ASP A 46 13.36 -2.33 9.76
C ASP A 46 12.94 -1.01 9.08
N GLY A 47 13.46 -0.72 7.89
CA GLY A 47 13.13 0.49 7.14
C GLY A 47 11.71 0.50 6.56
N GLU A 48 11.35 1.60 5.92
CA GLU A 48 10.11 1.72 5.16
C GLU A 48 10.17 0.91 3.86
N PHE A 49 8.99 0.46 3.41
CA PHE A 49 8.87 -0.17 2.10
C PHE A 49 9.01 0.87 0.99
N LEU A 50 9.98 0.65 0.11
CA LEU A 50 10.28 1.49 -1.05
C LEU A 50 9.90 0.77 -2.34
N PRO A 51 9.51 1.49 -3.40
CA PRO A 51 9.18 0.88 -4.68
C PRO A 51 10.40 0.20 -5.32
N VAL A 52 10.18 -0.96 -5.93
CA VAL A 52 11.17 -1.62 -6.76
C VAL A 52 11.24 -0.92 -8.12
N THR A 53 12.15 0.06 -8.23
CA THR A 53 12.39 0.81 -9.47
C THR A 53 13.32 0.04 -10.41
N LYS A 54 13.41 0.46 -11.69
CA LYS A 54 14.39 -0.08 -12.65
C LYS A 54 15.82 0.04 -12.12
N TYR A 55 16.16 1.15 -11.46
CA TYR A 55 17.46 1.34 -10.83
C TYR A 55 17.72 0.26 -9.76
N ARG A 56 16.72 -0.01 -8.91
CA ARG A 56 16.88 -1.01 -7.83
C ARG A 56 16.95 -2.43 -8.37
N LEU A 57 16.20 -2.78 -9.42
CA LEU A 57 16.33 -4.07 -10.11
C LEU A 57 17.75 -4.29 -10.63
N ASN A 58 18.36 -3.26 -11.23
CA ASN A 58 19.75 -3.34 -11.69
C ASN A 58 20.74 -3.46 -10.52
N SER A 59 20.44 -2.86 -9.36
CA SER A 59 21.27 -3.03 -8.15
C SER A 59 21.19 -4.47 -7.64
N PHE A 60 20.00 -5.06 -7.54
CA PHE A 60 19.83 -6.47 -7.15
C PHE A 60 20.58 -7.42 -8.09
N ARG A 61 20.53 -7.18 -9.40
CA ARG A 61 21.31 -7.96 -10.37
C ARG A 61 22.82 -7.94 -10.07
N ARG A 62 23.36 -6.76 -9.79
CA ARG A 62 24.79 -6.61 -9.46
C ARG A 62 25.15 -7.26 -8.13
N GLU A 63 24.24 -7.20 -7.16
CA GLU A 63 24.43 -7.87 -5.85
C GLU A 63 24.44 -9.39 -6.02
N LEU A 64 23.49 -9.98 -6.75
CA LEU A 64 23.42 -11.40 -7.06
C LEU A 64 24.68 -11.90 -7.79
N ASP A 65 25.11 -11.17 -8.82
CA ASP A 65 26.31 -11.50 -9.59
C ASP A 65 27.58 -11.51 -8.71
N ARG A 66 27.74 -10.47 -7.86
CA ARG A 66 28.92 -10.32 -6.99
C ARG A 66 28.95 -11.31 -5.84
N THR A 67 27.78 -11.61 -5.23
CA THR A 67 27.72 -12.36 -3.97
C THR A 67 27.60 -13.85 -4.20
N ILE A 68 26.77 -14.28 -5.14
CA ILE A 68 26.49 -15.68 -5.40
C ILE A 68 26.83 -16.13 -6.82
N GLY A 69 27.41 -15.24 -7.65
CA GLY A 69 27.84 -15.55 -9.01
C GLY A 69 26.68 -15.86 -9.96
N ILE A 70 25.47 -15.32 -9.70
CA ILE A 70 24.30 -15.56 -10.53
C ILE A 70 23.98 -14.31 -11.36
N SER A 71 24.05 -14.45 -12.69
CA SER A 71 23.61 -13.42 -13.63
C SER A 71 22.17 -13.68 -14.04
N THR A 72 21.30 -12.66 -13.91
CA THR A 72 19.88 -12.71 -14.29
C THR A 72 19.48 -11.42 -15.00
N SER A 73 18.34 -11.41 -15.69
CA SER A 73 17.80 -10.20 -16.32
C SER A 73 16.96 -9.38 -15.33
N ALA A 74 16.83 -8.07 -15.58
CA ALA A 74 15.93 -7.21 -14.80
C ALA A 74 14.46 -7.64 -14.95
N GLU A 75 14.10 -8.16 -16.13
CA GLU A 75 12.75 -8.64 -16.41
C GLU A 75 12.43 -9.92 -15.62
N ASN A 76 13.36 -10.86 -15.55
CA ASN A 76 13.21 -12.07 -14.75
C ASN A 76 13.03 -11.73 -13.26
N LEU A 77 13.83 -10.81 -12.71
CA LEU A 77 13.67 -10.34 -11.33
C LEU A 77 12.34 -9.64 -11.12
N ARG A 78 11.90 -8.81 -12.07
CA ARG A 78 10.60 -8.16 -12.00
C ARG A 78 9.48 -9.18 -11.95
N SER A 79 9.46 -10.13 -12.88
CA SER A 79 8.44 -11.18 -12.93
C SER A 79 8.39 -12.02 -11.65
N MET A 80 9.54 -12.32 -11.05
CA MET A 80 9.64 -13.00 -9.76
C MET A 80 9.05 -12.12 -8.64
N LEU A 81 9.44 -10.86 -8.53
CA LEU A 81 8.99 -9.96 -7.47
C LEU A 81 7.51 -9.57 -7.59
N GLU A 82 6.93 -9.68 -8.78
CA GLU A 82 5.50 -9.44 -9.06
C GLU A 82 4.68 -10.74 -9.07
N SER A 83 5.23 -11.84 -8.53
CA SER A 83 4.58 -13.14 -8.38
C SER A 83 4.23 -13.43 -6.90
N ASP A 84 3.90 -14.68 -6.61
CA ASP A 84 3.67 -15.21 -5.26
C ASP A 84 4.92 -15.23 -4.36
N PHE A 85 6.09 -14.92 -4.91
CA PHE A 85 7.29 -14.63 -4.13
C PHE A 85 7.08 -13.46 -3.15
N SER A 86 6.32 -12.45 -3.55
CA SER A 86 6.00 -11.26 -2.75
C SER A 86 4.59 -11.38 -2.17
N GLU A 87 4.47 -11.30 -0.84
CA GLU A 87 3.17 -11.27 -0.18
C GLU A 87 2.32 -10.10 -0.71
N ARG A 88 1.09 -10.38 -1.10
CA ARG A 88 0.13 -9.34 -1.53
C ARG A 88 -0.42 -8.61 -0.32
N VAL A 89 -0.17 -7.32 -0.25
CA VAL A 89 -0.58 -6.48 0.87
C VAL A 89 -1.33 -5.26 0.36
N ASN A 90 -2.47 -4.95 0.98
CA ASN A 90 -3.09 -3.65 0.89
C ASN A 90 -2.61 -2.81 2.09
N PRO A 91 -1.65 -1.87 1.93
CA PRO A 91 -1.09 -1.12 3.05
C PRO A 91 -2.10 -0.23 3.77
N VAL A 92 -3.14 0.18 3.07
CA VAL A 92 -4.22 1.01 3.62
C VAL A 92 -5.08 0.18 4.56
N GLN A 93 -5.53 -0.99 4.13
CA GLN A 93 -6.26 -1.94 4.99
C GLN A 93 -5.40 -2.38 6.18
N ALA A 94 -4.14 -2.71 5.93
CA ALA A 94 -3.20 -3.09 6.99
C ALA A 94 -3.02 -1.98 8.04
N TYR A 95 -3.09 -0.72 7.64
CA TYR A 95 -3.10 0.41 8.57
C TYR A 95 -4.35 0.39 9.46
N PHE A 96 -5.55 0.31 8.87
CA PHE A 96 -6.80 0.33 9.64
C PHE A 96 -6.93 -0.89 10.55
N HIS A 97 -6.50 -2.07 10.12
CA HIS A 97 -6.55 -3.29 10.94
C HIS A 97 -5.58 -3.26 12.14
N LYS A 98 -4.52 -2.44 12.09
CA LYS A 98 -3.55 -2.28 13.18
C LYS A 98 -3.97 -1.22 14.21
N LEU A 99 -5.00 -0.44 13.92
CA LEU A 99 -5.47 0.56 14.86
C LEU A 99 -6.05 -0.10 16.10
N PRO A 100 -5.81 0.45 17.30
CA PRO A 100 -6.44 -0.05 18.51
C PRO A 100 -7.96 0.15 18.44
N PRO A 101 -8.75 -0.68 19.16
CA PRO A 101 -10.18 -0.47 19.25
C PRO A 101 -10.51 0.93 19.76
N ALA A 102 -11.48 1.58 19.11
CA ALA A 102 -11.93 2.89 19.55
C ALA A 102 -12.64 2.83 20.91
N THR A 103 -12.34 3.77 21.79
CA THR A 103 -12.97 3.88 23.12
C THR A 103 -14.21 4.77 23.13
N GLY A 104 -14.72 5.18 21.97
CA GLY A 104 -15.89 6.05 21.80
C GLY A 104 -15.81 6.92 20.55
N THR A 105 -16.74 7.86 20.41
CA THR A 105 -16.83 8.80 19.28
C THR A 105 -16.16 10.16 19.56
N GLN A 106 -15.64 10.36 20.77
CA GLN A 106 -15.09 11.64 21.23
C GLN A 106 -14.06 12.24 20.28
N ALA A 107 -13.19 11.41 19.70
CA ALA A 107 -12.16 11.87 18.76
C ALA A 107 -12.74 12.53 17.48
N ILE A 108 -13.90 12.07 17.01
CA ILE A 108 -14.58 12.68 15.85
C ILE A 108 -15.19 14.03 16.25
N ASP A 109 -15.77 14.12 17.44
CA ASP A 109 -16.33 15.37 17.94
C ASP A 109 -15.26 16.41 18.20
N GLU A 110 -14.09 16.01 18.75
CA GLU A 110 -12.92 16.86 18.90
C GLU A 110 -12.41 17.34 17.54
N LEU A 111 -12.32 16.45 16.54
CA LEU A 111 -11.96 16.82 15.18
C LEU A 111 -12.97 17.80 14.57
N ALA A 112 -14.25 17.55 14.73
CA ALA A 112 -15.32 18.42 14.26
C ALA A 112 -15.22 19.83 14.88
N ALA A 113 -14.87 19.91 16.16
CA ALA A 113 -14.70 21.18 16.88
C ALA A 113 -13.53 22.04 16.39
N THR A 114 -12.59 21.47 15.63
CA THR A 114 -11.47 22.23 15.03
C THR A 114 -11.91 23.14 13.88
N VAL A 115 -13.13 22.94 13.35
CA VAL A 115 -13.66 23.73 12.24
C VAL A 115 -14.89 24.52 12.68
N THR A 116 -14.81 25.85 12.62
CA THR A 116 -15.97 26.71 12.83
C THR A 116 -16.83 26.74 11.56
N VAL A 117 -18.04 26.17 11.64
CA VAL A 117 -19.00 26.13 10.52
C VAL A 117 -20.22 27.01 10.80
N ARG A 118 -20.86 27.51 9.74
CA ARG A 118 -22.03 28.36 9.85
C ARG A 118 -23.23 27.61 10.45
N ASN A 119 -23.39 26.33 10.12
CA ASN A 119 -24.45 25.47 10.68
C ASN A 119 -23.81 24.29 11.41
N ALA A 120 -23.60 24.46 12.71
CA ALA A 120 -22.94 23.46 13.54
C ALA A 120 -23.83 22.25 13.88
N LEU A 121 -25.16 22.38 13.73
CA LEU A 121 -26.14 21.39 14.18
C LEU A 121 -25.88 19.98 13.58
N HIS A 122 -25.51 19.91 12.30
CA HIS A 122 -25.32 18.65 11.57
C HIS A 122 -23.87 18.40 11.18
N TRP A 123 -22.94 19.28 11.55
CA TRP A 123 -21.56 19.19 11.09
C TRP A 123 -20.86 17.91 11.57
N SER A 124 -20.94 17.60 12.87
CA SER A 124 -20.34 16.40 13.43
C SER A 124 -20.94 15.13 12.82
N GLU A 125 -22.26 15.11 12.62
CA GLU A 125 -22.96 14.00 11.96
C GLU A 125 -22.48 13.78 10.52
N TYR A 126 -22.37 14.84 9.72
CA TYR A 126 -21.91 14.78 8.33
C TYR A 126 -20.45 14.33 8.26
N LEU A 127 -19.60 14.88 9.13
CA LEU A 127 -18.20 14.47 9.22
C LEU A 127 -18.08 12.99 9.57
N THR A 128 -18.84 12.53 10.57
CA THR A 128 -18.86 11.12 10.97
C THR A 128 -19.27 10.20 9.82
N LYS A 129 -20.37 10.51 9.12
CA LYS A 129 -20.85 9.73 7.98
C LYS A 129 -19.81 9.68 6.85
N TRP A 130 -19.15 10.81 6.59
CA TRP A 130 -18.11 10.86 5.58
C TRP A 130 -16.88 10.02 5.96
N LEU A 131 -16.40 10.14 7.20
CA LEU A 131 -15.26 9.34 7.71
C LEU A 131 -15.56 7.84 7.69
N VAL A 132 -16.77 7.44 8.08
CA VAL A 132 -17.21 6.02 7.97
C VAL A 132 -17.17 5.56 6.52
N GLY A 133 -17.63 6.39 5.59
CA GLY A 133 -17.56 6.12 4.15
C GLY A 133 -16.11 5.97 3.65
N VAL A 134 -15.18 6.79 4.12
CA VAL A 134 -13.75 6.70 3.79
C VAL A 134 -13.18 5.35 4.25
N VAL A 135 -13.45 4.96 5.50
CA VAL A 135 -12.96 3.68 6.05
C VAL A 135 -13.61 2.51 5.30
N ALA A 136 -14.91 2.56 5.04
CA ALA A 136 -15.62 1.51 4.31
C ALA A 136 -15.03 1.31 2.89
N ASN A 137 -14.72 2.39 2.16
CA ASN A 137 -14.05 2.31 0.86
C ASN A 137 -12.64 1.74 0.97
N ALA A 138 -11.92 2.11 2.02
CA ALA A 138 -10.53 1.70 2.23
C ALA A 138 -10.38 0.22 2.61
N THR A 139 -11.39 -0.35 3.28
CA THR A 139 -11.33 -1.70 3.86
C THR A 139 -12.12 -2.75 3.08
N ASN A 140 -12.90 -2.35 2.08
CA ASN A 140 -13.70 -3.26 1.28
C ASN A 140 -13.05 -3.52 -0.08
N ASP A 141 -12.55 -4.75 -0.30
CA ASP A 141 -11.90 -5.15 -1.56
C ASP A 141 -12.86 -5.16 -2.77
N LEU A 142 -14.15 -5.36 -2.53
CA LEU A 142 -15.18 -5.35 -3.58
C LEU A 142 -15.66 -3.94 -3.94
N GLY A 143 -15.10 -2.93 -3.29
CA GLY A 143 -15.53 -1.55 -3.39
C GLY A 143 -16.78 -1.27 -2.53
N CYS A 144 -16.98 -0.02 -2.21
CA CYS A 144 -18.13 0.48 -1.48
C CYS A 144 -18.81 1.55 -2.33
N GLN A 145 -20.13 1.49 -2.48
CA GLN A 145 -20.90 2.53 -3.16
C GLN A 145 -20.97 3.77 -2.27
N ASN A 146 -19.92 4.56 -2.28
CA ASN A 146 -19.87 5.84 -1.58
C ASN A 146 -19.78 6.97 -2.61
N HIS A 147 -20.86 7.72 -2.77
CA HIS A 147 -20.96 8.84 -3.69
C HIS A 147 -20.89 10.20 -2.97
N VAL A 148 -20.34 10.23 -1.75
CA VAL A 148 -20.28 11.42 -0.91
C VAL A 148 -18.86 11.98 -0.91
N CYS A 149 -18.72 13.29 -1.17
CA CYS A 149 -17.48 14.02 -0.97
C CYS A 149 -17.67 15.11 0.10
N LEU A 150 -16.63 15.36 0.89
CA LEU A 150 -16.61 16.45 1.85
C LEU A 150 -16.17 17.74 1.13
N VAL A 151 -17.03 18.76 1.16
CA VAL A 151 -16.75 20.06 0.53
C VAL A 151 -16.75 21.16 1.58
N LEU A 152 -15.60 21.83 1.75
CA LEU A 152 -15.46 22.99 2.62
C LEU A 152 -15.48 24.27 1.78
N THR A 153 -16.50 25.11 1.96
CA THR A 153 -16.65 26.41 1.29
C THR A 153 -16.33 27.55 2.25
N GLY A 154 -15.90 28.69 1.73
CA GLY A 154 -15.61 29.90 2.52
C GLY A 154 -14.48 30.72 1.93
N GLU A 155 -14.14 31.82 2.60
CA GLU A 155 -13.11 32.79 2.19
C GLU A 155 -11.74 32.14 1.94
N ARG A 156 -10.93 32.74 1.09
CA ARG A 156 -9.53 32.34 0.88
C ARG A 156 -8.70 32.55 2.15
N GLY A 157 -7.64 31.75 2.32
CA GLY A 157 -6.72 31.90 3.46
C GLY A 157 -7.23 31.32 4.79
N LYS A 158 -8.35 30.61 4.80
CA LYS A 158 -8.93 29.96 6.00
C LYS A 158 -8.46 28.51 6.21
N PHE A 159 -7.32 28.15 5.68
CA PHE A 159 -6.64 26.83 5.86
C PHE A 159 -7.50 25.59 5.55
N LYS A 160 -8.52 25.69 4.72
CA LYS A 160 -9.40 24.57 4.39
C LYS A 160 -8.66 23.37 3.79
N THR A 161 -7.83 23.63 2.79
CA THR A 161 -7.01 22.60 2.14
C THR A 161 -6.02 21.98 3.13
N THR A 162 -5.33 22.80 3.92
CA THR A 162 -4.40 22.32 4.95
C THR A 162 -5.10 21.42 5.97
N TRP A 163 -6.33 21.75 6.36
CA TRP A 163 -7.11 20.93 7.27
C TRP A 163 -7.47 19.58 6.63
N LEU A 164 -7.92 19.58 5.37
CA LEU A 164 -8.22 18.35 4.64
C LEU A 164 -6.98 17.47 4.46
N ASP A 165 -5.83 18.06 4.12
CA ASP A 165 -4.56 17.34 3.96
C ASP A 165 -4.13 16.67 5.28
N ASN A 166 -4.37 17.34 6.42
CA ASN A 166 -4.05 16.81 7.74
C ASN A 166 -4.98 15.67 8.22
N LEU A 167 -6.10 15.42 7.53
CA LEU A 167 -6.93 14.24 7.81
C LEU A 167 -6.24 12.94 7.38
N CYS A 168 -5.32 13.01 6.42
CA CYS A 168 -4.57 11.85 5.99
C CYS A 168 -3.50 11.49 7.04
N PRO A 169 -3.51 10.27 7.59
CA PRO A 169 -2.46 9.82 8.49
C PRO A 169 -1.07 9.90 7.84
N ARG A 170 -0.05 10.32 8.59
CA ARG A 170 1.31 10.46 8.06
C ARG A 170 1.85 9.17 7.43
N SER A 171 1.54 8.03 8.00
CA SER A 171 1.91 6.71 7.44
C SER A 171 1.23 6.39 6.11
N LEU A 172 0.14 7.08 5.78
CA LEU A 172 -0.59 6.98 4.51
C LEU A 172 -0.38 8.20 3.60
N ALA A 173 0.54 9.10 3.90
CA ALA A 173 0.79 10.32 3.11
C ALA A 173 1.09 10.03 1.63
N SER A 174 1.71 8.90 1.32
CA SER A 174 1.95 8.49 -0.07
C SER A 174 0.68 8.09 -0.84
N TYR A 175 -0.47 7.99 -0.17
CA TYR A 175 -1.79 7.71 -0.73
C TYR A 175 -2.71 8.93 -0.73
N LEU A 176 -2.18 10.12 -0.44
CA LEU A 176 -2.87 11.40 -0.56
C LEU A 176 -2.50 12.06 -1.89
N PHE A 177 -3.48 12.34 -2.73
CA PHE A 177 -3.34 13.13 -3.94
C PHE A 177 -3.86 14.55 -3.69
N THR A 178 -3.01 15.54 -3.93
CA THR A 178 -3.36 16.96 -3.89
C THR A 178 -3.08 17.56 -5.24
N GLY A 179 -4.13 17.93 -5.97
CA GLY A 179 -3.94 18.51 -7.30
C GLY A 179 -5.24 18.60 -8.08
N LYS A 180 -5.16 19.22 -9.26
CA LYS A 180 -6.27 19.23 -10.20
C LYS A 180 -6.44 17.85 -10.84
N ILE A 181 -7.68 17.37 -10.81
CA ILE A 181 -8.07 16.17 -11.55
C ILE A 181 -8.71 16.65 -12.85
N ASP A 182 -8.07 16.32 -13.96
CA ASP A 182 -8.66 16.46 -15.28
C ASP A 182 -9.37 15.15 -15.64
N LEU A 183 -10.69 15.14 -15.56
CA LEU A 183 -11.53 13.97 -15.84
C LEU A 183 -11.49 13.54 -17.33
N GLN A 184 -10.97 14.38 -18.23
CA GLN A 184 -10.81 14.04 -19.64
C GLN A 184 -9.46 13.39 -19.94
N ASN A 185 -8.51 13.49 -19.00
CA ASN A 185 -7.18 12.89 -19.14
C ASN A 185 -7.13 11.50 -18.49
N LYS A 186 -7.03 10.46 -19.34
CA LYS A 186 -6.98 9.06 -18.88
C LYS A 186 -5.78 8.76 -17.98
N ASP A 187 -4.64 9.41 -18.23
CA ASP A 187 -3.44 9.20 -17.42
C ASP A 187 -3.63 9.73 -15.99
N VAL A 188 -4.32 10.86 -15.85
CA VAL A 188 -4.69 11.42 -14.54
C VAL A 188 -5.66 10.49 -13.80
N LEU A 189 -6.66 9.94 -14.49
CA LEU A 189 -7.61 8.99 -13.88
C LEU A 189 -6.91 7.71 -13.42
N THR A 190 -5.98 7.18 -14.22
CA THR A 190 -5.17 6.02 -13.86
C THR A 190 -4.28 6.32 -12.64
N LEU A 191 -3.64 7.49 -12.64
CA LEU A 191 -2.83 7.94 -11.51
C LEU A 191 -3.65 8.06 -10.22
N VAL A 192 -4.84 8.67 -10.29
CA VAL A 192 -5.71 8.87 -9.13
C VAL A 192 -6.17 7.55 -8.51
N ALA A 193 -6.29 6.47 -9.30
CA ALA A 193 -6.63 5.14 -8.79
C ALA A 193 -5.59 4.56 -7.80
N GLU A 194 -4.36 5.09 -7.77
CA GLU A 194 -3.32 4.70 -6.81
C GLU A 194 -3.43 5.42 -5.45
N TYR A 195 -4.43 6.29 -5.27
CA TYR A 195 -4.58 7.12 -4.08
C TYR A 195 -5.89 6.82 -3.34
N LEU A 196 -5.83 6.88 -2.01
CA LEU A 196 -6.99 6.71 -1.14
C LEU A 196 -7.69 8.06 -0.88
N PHE A 197 -6.89 9.09 -0.66
CA PHE A 197 -7.38 10.43 -0.36
C PHE A 197 -7.12 11.35 -1.55
N ILE A 198 -8.14 12.06 -1.96
CA ILE A 198 -8.07 13.03 -3.05
C ILE A 198 -8.54 14.37 -2.50
N CYS A 199 -7.64 15.35 -2.52
CA CYS A 199 -7.92 16.71 -2.08
C CYS A 199 -7.73 17.72 -3.22
#